data_8b83ca51e6ffa872e8d3b39fe4e30f20
#
_entry.id   8b83ca51e6ffa872e8d3b39fe4e30f20
#
_cell.length_a   1.000
_cell.length_b   1.000
_cell.length_c   1.000
_cell.angle_alpha   90.00
_cell.angle_beta   90.00
_cell.angle_gamma   90.00
#
_symmetry.space_group_name_H-M   'P 1'
#
loop_
_entity.id
_entity.type
_entity.pdbx_description
1 polymer ?
#
loop_
_entity_poly.entity_id
_entity_poly.type
_entity_poly.pdbx_seq_one_letter_code
_entity_poly.pdbx_strand_id
1 'polypeptide(L)' 'MSKITIYTSSLCPYCTQAKRLLNNKNIPFTEISIANDPNKRAEMIQKSQRSTVPQIFN' A
#
# COMPACT_ATOMS: atom_id res chain seq x y z
N MET A 1 3.58 -12.27 14.90
CA MET A 1 2.52 -11.40 14.41
C MET A 1 2.94 -10.75 13.12
N SER A 2 2.13 -10.87 12.13
CA SER A 2 2.47 -10.29 10.83
C SER A 2 2.05 -8.81 10.79
N LYS A 3 2.93 -8.01 10.22
CA LYS A 3 2.66 -6.61 9.97
C LYS A 3 2.27 -6.45 8.52
N ILE A 4 1.14 -5.82 8.30
CA ILE A 4 0.67 -5.54 6.95
C ILE A 4 1.23 -4.18 6.52
N THR A 5 1.82 -4.14 5.34
CA THR A 5 2.29 -2.90 4.73
C THR A 5 1.51 -2.67 3.45
N ILE A 6 0.94 -1.49 3.29
CA ILE A 6 0.19 -1.15 2.09
C ILE A 6 0.85 0.05 1.41
N TYR A 7 1.13 -0.09 0.12
CA TYR A 7 1.64 0.99 -0.71
C TYR A 7 0.49 1.61 -1.46
N THR A 8 0.36 2.93 -1.35
CA THR A 8 -0.78 3.66 -1.90
C THR A 8 -0.32 4.88 -2.69
N SER A 9 -1.26 5.45 -3.43
CA SER A 9 -1.06 6.72 -4.11
C SER A 9 -2.17 7.68 -3.67
N SER A 10 -1.89 8.97 -3.75
CA SER A 10 -2.80 10.00 -3.22
C SER A 10 -4.12 10.09 -3.97
N LEU A 11 -4.16 9.70 -5.25
CA LEU A 11 -5.37 9.80 -6.07
C LEU A 11 -5.83 8.44 -6.54
N CYS A 12 -5.86 7.47 -5.64
CA CYS A 12 -6.25 6.12 -5.99
C CYS A 12 -7.48 5.69 -5.17
N PRO A 13 -8.66 5.64 -5.78
CA PRO A 13 -9.85 5.20 -5.03
C PRO A 13 -9.75 3.75 -4.56
N TYR A 14 -9.05 2.91 -5.30
CA TYR A 14 -8.84 1.53 -4.87
C TYR A 14 -7.99 1.46 -3.61
N CYS A 15 -7.03 2.37 -3.45
CA CYS A 15 -6.23 2.44 -2.23
C CYS A 15 -7.11 2.79 -1.04
N THR A 16 -8.03 3.72 -1.20
CA THR A 16 -8.97 4.09 -0.15
C THR A 16 -9.84 2.90 0.24
N GLN A 17 -10.34 2.15 -0.74
CA GLN A 17 -11.16 0.98 -0.47
C GLN A 17 -10.36 -0.10 0.26
N ALA A 18 -9.12 -0.31 -0.13
CA ALA A 18 -8.27 -1.31 0.52
C ALA A 18 -8.02 -0.95 1.99
N LYS A 19 -7.73 0.33 2.26
CA LYS A 19 -7.52 0.79 3.63
C LYS A 19 -8.79 0.63 4.46
N ARG A 20 -9.93 0.97 3.88
CA ARG A 20 -11.20 0.83 4.57
C ARG A 20 -11.49 -0.62 4.93
N LEU A 21 -11.19 -1.54 4.02
CA LEU A 21 -11.38 -2.96 4.26
C LEU A 21 -10.52 -3.43 5.43
N LEU A 22 -9.25 -3.03 5.45
CA LEU A 22 -8.36 -3.41 6.54
C LEU A 22 -8.84 -2.85 7.88
N ASN A 23 -9.31 -1.60 7.88
CA ASN A 23 -9.84 -0.98 9.09
C ASN A 23 -11.11 -1.69 9.57
N ASN A 24 -11.99 -2.08 8.66
CA ASN A 24 -13.22 -2.75 9.02
C ASN A 24 -12.95 -4.11 9.66
N LYS A 25 -11.86 -4.75 9.28
CA LYS A 25 -11.46 -6.03 9.85
C LYS A 25 -10.54 -5.90 11.05
N ASN A 26 -10.29 -4.67 11.50
CA ASN A 26 -9.41 -4.38 12.62
C ASN A 26 -8.01 -4.93 12.41
N ILE A 27 -7.52 -4.88 11.18
CA ILE A 27 -6.18 -5.33 10.83
C ILE A 27 -5.26 -4.12 10.85
N PRO A 28 -4.25 -4.07 11.73
CA PRO A 28 -3.29 -2.97 11.73
C PRO A 28 -2.41 -3.03 10.50
N PHE A 29 -2.10 -1.88 9.94
CA PHE A 29 -1.25 -1.81 8.77
C PHE A 29 -0.43 -0.53 8.79
N THR A 30 0.68 -0.56 8.04
CA THR A 30 1.51 0.63 7.80
C THR A 30 1.26 1.09 6.38
N GLU A 31 0.89 2.34 6.22
CA GLU A 31 0.65 2.92 4.90
C GLU A 31 1.91 3.64 4.43
N ILE A 32 2.33 3.33 3.21
CA ILE A 32 3.46 4.01 2.57
C ILE A 32 2.94 4.67 1.30
N SER A 33 2.95 6.00 1.27
CA SER A 33 2.53 6.74 0.10
C SER A 33 3.68 6.83 -0.90
N ILE A 34 3.42 6.49 -2.15
CA ILE A 34 4.42 6.56 -3.21
C ILE A 34 4.24 7.78 -4.11
N ALA A 35 3.21 8.58 -3.84
CA ALA A 35 2.85 9.69 -4.73
C ALA A 35 3.96 10.72 -4.85
N ASN A 36 4.66 11.01 -3.75
CA ASN A 36 5.73 11.98 -3.72
C ASN A 36 7.06 11.37 -3.32
N ASP A 37 7.19 10.06 -3.48
CA ASP A 37 8.39 9.35 -3.04
C ASP A 37 8.80 8.33 -4.10
N PRO A 38 9.60 8.73 -5.08
CA PRO A 38 10.03 7.81 -6.12
C PRO A 38 10.90 6.66 -5.59
N ASN A 39 11.58 6.85 -4.47
CA ASN A 39 12.36 5.79 -3.86
C ASN A 39 11.45 4.68 -3.33
N LYS A 40 10.35 5.06 -2.69
CA LYS A 40 9.39 4.08 -2.20
C LYS A 40 8.66 3.38 -3.33
N ARG A 41 8.39 4.12 -4.40
CA ARG A 41 7.79 3.52 -5.59
C ARG A 41 8.71 2.48 -6.21
N ALA A 42 9.98 2.80 -6.34
CA ALA A 42 10.95 1.85 -6.86
C ALA A 42 11.08 0.63 -5.96
N GLU A 43 11.07 0.83 -4.66
CA GLU A 43 11.11 -0.26 -3.70
C GLU A 43 9.90 -1.20 -3.87
N MET A 44 8.71 -0.63 -4.04
CA MET A 44 7.50 -1.41 -4.26
C MET A 44 7.60 -2.24 -5.54
N ILE A 45 8.06 -1.62 -6.62
CA ILE A 45 8.20 -2.30 -7.91
C ILE A 45 9.22 -3.43 -7.80
N GLN A 46 10.31 -3.20 -7.09
CA GLN A 46 11.33 -4.21 -6.90
C GLN A 46 10.79 -5.43 -6.15
N LYS A 47 9.93 -5.19 -5.16
CA LYS A 47 9.36 -6.27 -4.36
C LYS A 47 8.32 -7.08 -5.11
N SER A 48 7.49 -6.42 -5.92
CA SER A 48 6.34 -7.05 -6.55
C SER A 48 6.49 -7.24 -8.05
N GLN A 49 7.42 -6.53 -8.67
CA GLN A 49 7.60 -6.45 -10.11
C GLN A 49 6.36 -5.89 -10.82
N ARG A 50 5.61 -5.06 -10.08
CA ARG A 50 4.42 -4.38 -10.60
C ARG A 50 4.46 -2.93 -10.17
N SER A 51 3.88 -2.06 -10.99
CA SER A 51 3.84 -0.62 -10.72
C SER A 51 2.45 -0.15 -10.32
N THR A 52 1.52 -1.06 -10.07
CA THR A 52 0.15 -0.70 -9.72
C THR A 52 -0.03 -0.53 -8.22
N VAL A 53 -1.02 0.26 -7.82
CA VAL A 53 -1.44 0.43 -6.44
C VAL A 53 -2.93 0.16 -6.35
N PRO A 54 -3.43 -0.26 -5.21
CA PRO A 54 -2.71 -0.52 -3.97
C PRO A 54 -1.93 -1.83 -4.04
N GLN A 55 -0.86 -1.92 -3.26
CA GLN A 55 -0.13 -3.17 -3.08
C GLN A 55 -0.01 -3.46 -1.59
N ILE A 56 -0.35 -4.68 -1.22
CA ILE A 56 -0.38 -5.09 0.18
C ILE A 56 0.62 -6.22 0.37
N PHE A 57 1.49 -6.03 1.35
CA PHE A 57 2.50 -7.01 1.70
C PHE A 57 2.31 -7.45 3.15
N ASN A 58 2.59 -8.69 3.39
CA ASN A 58 2.50 -9.23 4.73
C ASN A 58 3.89 -9.48 5.32
#